data_e7e0f3aebf890ea426559fcfa323ce2a
#
_entry.id   e7e0f3aebf890ea426559fcfa323ce2a
#
_cell.length_a   1.000
_cell.length_b   1.000
_cell.length_c   1.000
_cell.angle_alpha   90.00
_cell.angle_beta   90.00
_cell.angle_gamma   90.00
#
_symmetry.space_group_name_H-M   'P 1'
#
loop_
_entity.id
_entity.type
_entity.pdbx_description
1 polymer ?
#
loop_
_entity_poly.entity_id
_entity_poly.type
_entity_poly.pdbx_seq_one_letter_code
_entity_poly.pdbx_strand_id
1 'polypeptide(L)'
;MVEIRDGEHITGEGGLGVTLLADLEQIGIAEVRSAPGGVAPPLHVHERHAEAFLVLEGELTFRLEDGEHRVGAESCVFIPPEVVHTFAVTGEAPARFLDIHAPSCGFGEFVRGLHAARDEEELRAVRAAFDQQPAPEYASGDPGLVVVRRAGGDEGEKITDRPDRRATVLVDADELIVSEFAYGAGQRGAELHVHHDHADTFLVVEGEFSFALRDGPLRGPAGTLVVFPPDLAHGFDNDSAAAARSYNLHMPSSGFGDYLRGRNPGFDQHDPPPDGGVDPSALTAVRLSG
;
A
#
# COMPACT_ATOMS: atom_id res chain seq x y z
N MET A 1 4.88 -7.12 23.94
CA MET A 1 3.63 -7.33 23.18
C MET A 1 3.49 -6.15 22.24
N VAL A 2 3.36 -6.40 20.95
CA VAL A 2 3.15 -5.35 19.94
C VAL A 2 1.73 -4.82 20.08
N GLU A 3 1.58 -3.50 19.98
CA GLU A 3 0.29 -2.81 20.06
C GLU A 3 0.01 -2.07 18.75
N ILE A 4 -1.27 -2.03 18.35
CA ILE A 4 -1.71 -1.19 17.22
C ILE A 4 -1.72 0.26 17.71
N ARG A 5 -0.99 1.13 17.01
CA ARG A 5 -0.85 2.56 17.33
C ARG A 5 -1.66 3.40 16.33
N ASP A 6 -1.79 4.68 16.62
CA ASP A 6 -2.21 5.65 15.61
C ASP A 6 -1.01 6.05 14.75
N GLY A 7 -1.24 6.34 13.46
CA GLY A 7 -0.21 6.86 12.58
C GLY A 7 0.24 8.28 12.98
N GLU A 8 1.34 8.75 12.41
CA GLU A 8 1.80 10.12 12.60
C GLU A 8 0.88 11.09 11.85
N HIS A 9 0.11 11.86 12.58
CA HIS A 9 -0.85 12.79 12.01
C HIS A 9 -0.13 14.06 11.53
N ILE A 10 -0.16 14.29 10.23
CA ILE A 10 0.38 15.46 9.57
C ILE A 10 -0.81 16.23 9.00
N THR A 11 -1.22 17.30 9.67
CA THR A 11 -2.38 18.08 9.21
C THR A 11 -1.96 19.07 8.14
N GLY A 12 -2.77 19.12 7.05
CA GLY A 12 -2.69 20.15 6.02
C GLY A 12 -3.81 21.20 6.17
N GLU A 13 -3.62 22.33 5.57
CA GLU A 13 -4.68 23.34 5.38
C GLU A 13 -5.51 23.00 4.12
N GLY A 14 -6.67 23.64 3.94
CA GLY A 14 -7.44 23.53 2.71
C GLY A 14 -8.20 22.24 2.50
N GLY A 15 -8.52 21.48 3.55
CA GLY A 15 -9.31 20.25 3.45
C GLY A 15 -8.51 19.01 3.07
N LEU A 16 -7.18 19.07 3.20
CA LEU A 16 -6.27 17.94 3.06
C LEU A 16 -5.81 17.49 4.45
N GLY A 17 -6.01 16.22 4.76
CA GLY A 17 -5.45 15.55 5.95
C GLY A 17 -4.54 14.41 5.53
N VAL A 18 -3.34 14.33 6.09
CA VAL A 18 -2.38 13.27 5.82
C VAL A 18 -1.95 12.64 7.13
N THR A 19 -1.96 11.31 7.18
CA THR A 19 -1.45 10.52 8.30
C THR A 19 -0.42 9.54 7.77
N LEU A 20 0.84 9.69 8.17
CA LEU A 20 1.90 8.76 7.81
C LEU A 20 1.72 7.46 8.59
N LEU A 21 1.57 6.36 7.89
CA LEU A 21 1.30 5.04 8.46
C LEU A 21 2.55 4.16 8.51
N ALA A 22 3.39 4.22 7.48
CA ALA A 22 4.63 3.47 7.40
C ALA A 22 5.71 4.27 6.66
N ASP A 23 6.96 4.13 7.10
CA ASP A 23 8.13 4.80 6.53
C ASP A 23 9.34 3.86 6.70
N LEU A 24 9.47 2.90 5.79
CA LEU A 24 10.55 1.91 5.71
C LEU A 24 11.28 2.11 4.40
N GLU A 25 12.49 1.58 4.25
CA GLU A 25 13.24 1.66 2.98
C GLU A 25 12.42 1.09 1.81
N GLN A 26 11.76 -0.04 2.03
CA GLN A 26 10.99 -0.76 1.02
C GLN A 26 9.67 -0.07 0.67
N ILE A 27 9.09 0.69 1.60
CA ILE A 27 7.75 1.25 1.43
C ILE A 27 7.50 2.49 2.27
N GLY A 28 6.89 3.52 1.65
CA GLY A 28 6.23 4.63 2.32
C GLY A 28 4.72 4.54 2.14
N ILE A 29 3.94 4.68 3.21
CA ILE A 29 2.47 4.66 3.14
C ILE A 29 1.90 5.81 3.95
N ALA A 30 1.02 6.60 3.33
CA ALA A 30 0.19 7.58 4.02
C ALA A 30 -1.30 7.33 3.77
N GLU A 31 -2.11 7.56 4.77
CA GLU A 31 -3.55 7.75 4.59
C GLU A 31 -3.81 9.23 4.28
N VAL A 32 -4.50 9.46 3.16
CA VAL A 32 -4.85 10.80 2.71
C VAL A 32 -6.36 10.94 2.72
N ARG A 33 -6.82 12.06 3.30
CA ARG A 33 -8.21 12.54 3.23
C ARG A 33 -8.23 13.86 2.51
N SER A 34 -8.94 13.96 1.41
CA SER A 34 -9.00 15.18 0.61
C SER A 34 -10.44 15.56 0.32
N ALA A 35 -10.76 16.82 0.59
CA ALA A 35 -12.06 17.41 0.23
C ALA A 35 -12.14 17.63 -1.29
N PRO A 36 -13.36 17.76 -1.85
CA PRO A 36 -13.56 18.14 -3.23
C PRO A 36 -12.83 19.43 -3.57
N GLY A 37 -12.07 19.43 -4.68
CA GLY A 37 -11.26 20.57 -5.08
C GLY A 37 -10.07 20.88 -4.16
N GLY A 38 -9.70 19.94 -3.28
CA GLY A 38 -8.50 20.03 -2.44
C GLY A 38 -7.23 20.11 -3.27
N VAL A 39 -6.10 20.35 -2.59
CA VAL A 39 -4.79 20.52 -3.25
C VAL A 39 -4.39 19.23 -3.98
N ALA A 40 -4.26 19.32 -5.29
CA ALA A 40 -3.70 18.27 -6.13
C ALA A 40 -2.19 18.51 -6.31
N PRO A 41 -1.35 17.46 -6.41
CA PRO A 41 0.04 17.65 -6.81
C PRO A 41 0.08 18.23 -8.23
N PRO A 42 1.13 19.03 -8.59
CA PRO A 42 1.33 19.42 -9.97
C PRO A 42 1.57 18.17 -10.84
N LEU A 43 1.47 18.32 -12.16
CA LEU A 43 1.89 17.27 -13.08
C LEU A 43 3.35 16.93 -12.83
N HIS A 44 3.65 15.65 -12.60
CA HIS A 44 4.98 15.19 -12.16
C HIS A 44 5.29 13.76 -12.63
N VAL A 45 6.52 13.37 -12.39
CA VAL A 45 7.03 12.03 -12.68
C VAL A 45 7.94 11.59 -11.54
N HIS A 46 7.90 10.30 -11.21
CA HIS A 46 8.88 9.62 -10.36
C HIS A 46 9.78 8.76 -11.23
N GLU A 47 11.10 8.92 -11.09
CA GLU A 47 12.08 8.18 -11.90
C GLU A 47 12.55 6.88 -11.22
N ARG A 48 12.51 6.82 -9.88
CA ARG A 48 13.16 5.80 -9.07
C ARG A 48 12.20 4.88 -8.30
N HIS A 49 10.91 5.19 -8.29
CA HIS A 49 9.93 4.42 -7.55
C HIS A 49 8.56 4.43 -8.24
N ALA A 50 7.79 3.42 -7.95
CA ALA A 50 6.38 3.35 -8.34
C ALA A 50 5.49 4.00 -7.28
N GLU A 51 4.34 4.53 -7.71
CA GLU A 51 3.30 5.04 -6.83
C GLU A 51 2.02 4.21 -7.00
N ALA A 52 1.39 3.84 -5.88
CA ALA A 52 0.14 3.11 -5.92
C ALA A 52 -0.89 3.72 -4.97
N PHE A 53 -2.15 3.55 -5.31
CA PHE A 53 -3.27 4.07 -4.54
C PHE A 53 -4.25 2.95 -4.23
N LEU A 54 -4.68 2.87 -2.97
CA LEU A 54 -5.85 2.09 -2.58
C LEU A 54 -6.95 3.08 -2.19
N VAL A 55 -7.96 3.23 -3.04
CA VAL A 55 -9.10 4.13 -2.80
C VAL A 55 -10.04 3.45 -1.82
N LEU A 56 -10.17 4.02 -0.62
CA LEU A 56 -11.00 3.47 0.47
C LEU A 56 -12.41 4.05 0.45
N GLU A 57 -12.54 5.36 0.16
CA GLU A 57 -13.81 6.07 0.09
C GLU A 57 -13.75 7.17 -0.97
N GLY A 58 -14.90 7.48 -1.57
CA GLY A 58 -15.01 8.53 -2.57
C GLY A 58 -14.44 8.13 -3.93
N GLU A 59 -13.98 9.13 -4.69
CA GLU A 59 -13.47 8.97 -6.06
C GLU A 59 -12.24 9.86 -6.26
N LEU A 60 -11.20 9.31 -6.89
CA LEU A 60 -10.05 10.04 -7.42
C LEU A 60 -10.15 10.14 -8.95
N THR A 61 -9.71 11.25 -9.50
CA THR A 61 -9.48 11.41 -10.93
C THR A 61 -7.99 11.53 -11.19
N PHE A 62 -7.44 10.55 -11.88
CA PHE A 62 -6.05 10.55 -12.37
C PHE A 62 -6.01 11.17 -13.76
N ARG A 63 -4.97 11.95 -14.02
CA ARG A 63 -4.70 12.52 -15.35
C ARG A 63 -3.38 11.94 -15.83
N LEU A 64 -3.48 11.21 -16.93
CA LEU A 64 -2.39 10.54 -17.65
C LEU A 64 -2.34 11.09 -19.08
N GLU A 65 -1.33 10.67 -19.87
CA GLU A 65 -1.20 11.08 -21.27
C GLU A 65 -2.42 10.71 -22.13
N ASP A 66 -3.03 9.56 -21.87
CA ASP A 66 -4.21 9.05 -22.59
C ASP A 66 -5.54 9.69 -22.12
N GLY A 67 -5.54 10.50 -21.08
CA GLY A 67 -6.70 11.22 -20.59
C GLY A 67 -6.95 11.15 -19.10
N GLU A 68 -8.23 11.34 -18.73
CA GLU A 68 -8.69 11.31 -17.34
C GLU A 68 -9.32 9.96 -17.00
N HIS A 69 -8.89 9.37 -15.88
CA HIS A 69 -9.39 8.12 -15.35
C HIS A 69 -10.04 8.35 -13.98
N ARG A 70 -11.34 8.11 -13.86
CA ARG A 70 -12.08 8.21 -12.60
C ARG A 70 -12.08 6.86 -11.89
N VAL A 71 -11.67 6.85 -10.65
CA VAL A 71 -11.42 5.64 -9.87
C VAL A 71 -12.13 5.77 -8.52
N GLY A 72 -13.13 4.92 -8.30
CA GLY A 72 -13.95 4.92 -7.08
C GLY A 72 -13.39 4.04 -5.97
N ALA A 73 -14.12 4.00 -4.87
CA ALA A 73 -13.78 3.16 -3.72
C ALA A 73 -13.56 1.68 -4.08
N GLU A 74 -12.76 0.98 -3.28
CA GLU A 74 -12.32 -0.41 -3.47
C GLU A 74 -11.47 -0.63 -4.72
N SER A 75 -10.86 0.41 -5.26
CA SER A 75 -9.96 0.30 -6.41
C SER A 75 -8.51 0.46 -6.01
N CYS A 76 -7.65 -0.27 -6.72
CA CYS A 76 -6.21 -0.14 -6.71
C CYS A 76 -5.76 0.53 -8.01
N VAL A 77 -4.92 1.54 -7.92
CA VAL A 77 -4.21 2.15 -9.06
C VAL A 77 -2.73 1.94 -8.84
N PHE A 78 -2.02 1.55 -9.87
CA PHE A 78 -0.57 1.43 -9.87
C PHE A 78 0.00 2.24 -11.03
N ILE A 79 0.95 3.10 -10.72
CA ILE A 79 1.66 3.96 -11.66
C ILE A 79 3.14 3.60 -11.58
N PRO A 80 3.70 2.99 -12.63
CA PRO A 80 5.12 2.62 -12.63
C PRO A 80 6.03 3.86 -12.70
N PRO A 81 7.33 3.70 -12.41
CA PRO A 81 8.32 4.76 -12.64
C PRO A 81 8.23 5.34 -14.05
N GLU A 82 8.67 6.57 -14.22
CA GLU A 82 8.74 7.31 -15.49
C GLU A 82 7.39 7.67 -16.14
N VAL A 83 6.24 7.30 -15.53
CA VAL A 83 4.92 7.72 -16.03
C VAL A 83 4.53 9.07 -15.46
N VAL A 84 4.31 10.04 -16.35
CA VAL A 84 3.86 11.39 -15.99
C VAL A 84 2.39 11.37 -15.58
N HIS A 85 2.10 11.89 -14.38
CA HIS A 85 0.75 11.84 -13.83
C HIS A 85 0.45 12.99 -12.86
N THR A 86 -0.81 13.12 -12.53
CA THR A 86 -1.34 13.85 -11.37
C THR A 86 -2.69 13.26 -11.00
N PHE A 87 -3.18 13.58 -9.82
CA PHE A 87 -4.50 13.16 -9.36
C PHE A 87 -5.21 14.28 -8.59
N ALA A 88 -6.53 14.19 -8.49
CA ALA A 88 -7.35 15.13 -7.75
C ALA A 88 -8.67 14.50 -7.30
N VAL A 89 -9.31 15.09 -6.29
CA VAL A 89 -10.69 14.81 -5.92
C VAL A 89 -11.59 15.76 -6.71
N THR A 90 -12.17 15.29 -7.81
CA THR A 90 -13.03 16.09 -8.69
C THR A 90 -14.51 15.86 -8.44
N GLY A 91 -14.87 14.82 -7.68
CA GLY A 91 -16.25 14.51 -7.29
C GLY A 91 -16.83 15.51 -6.28
N GLU A 92 -18.10 15.31 -5.89
CA GLU A 92 -18.78 16.15 -4.91
C GLU A 92 -18.54 15.75 -3.45
N ALA A 93 -18.05 14.52 -3.22
CA ALA A 93 -17.74 13.96 -1.92
C ALA A 93 -16.23 13.94 -1.64
N PRO A 94 -15.81 14.02 -0.37
CA PRO A 94 -14.42 13.77 -0.01
C PRO A 94 -13.95 12.37 -0.41
N ALA A 95 -12.67 12.23 -0.69
CA ALA A 95 -12.02 10.94 -0.89
C ALA A 95 -11.08 10.60 0.26
N ARG A 96 -10.96 9.30 0.55
CA ARG A 96 -9.99 8.71 1.47
C ARG A 96 -9.26 7.59 0.75
N PHE A 97 -7.94 7.61 0.79
CA PHE A 97 -7.12 6.64 0.08
C PHE A 97 -5.77 6.44 0.78
N LEU A 98 -5.13 5.34 0.49
CA LEU A 98 -3.72 5.16 0.78
C LEU A 98 -2.91 5.59 -0.43
N ASP A 99 -1.88 6.37 -0.15
CA ASP A 99 -0.81 6.78 -1.05
C ASP A 99 0.43 5.97 -0.68
N ILE A 100 0.94 5.18 -1.63
CA ILE A 100 1.93 4.12 -1.42
C ILE A 100 3.09 4.32 -2.39
N HIS A 101 4.30 4.45 -1.86
CA HIS A 101 5.53 4.59 -2.64
C HIS A 101 6.43 3.37 -2.43
N ALA A 102 6.84 2.72 -3.52
CA ALA A 102 7.67 1.51 -3.52
C ALA A 102 8.83 1.61 -4.53
N PRO A 103 10.12 1.67 -4.07
CA PRO A 103 10.54 1.86 -2.68
C PRO A 103 10.15 3.24 -2.12
N SER A 104 10.27 3.43 -0.80
CA SER A 104 9.87 4.68 -0.10
C SER A 104 10.57 5.95 -0.63
N CYS A 105 11.82 5.85 -1.04
CA CYS A 105 12.63 7.00 -1.44
C CYS A 105 12.65 8.18 -0.45
N GLY A 106 12.33 7.94 0.84
CA GLY A 106 12.25 8.99 1.86
C GLY A 106 10.87 9.65 1.94
N PHE A 107 9.82 8.90 1.66
CA PHE A 107 8.42 9.38 1.64
C PHE A 107 8.01 10.09 2.94
N GLY A 108 8.39 9.58 4.11
CA GLY A 108 8.04 10.22 5.37
C GLY A 108 8.66 11.62 5.52
N GLU A 109 9.93 11.80 5.11
CA GLU A 109 10.58 13.12 5.10
C GLU A 109 9.93 14.05 4.08
N PHE A 110 9.53 13.51 2.93
CA PHE A 110 8.81 14.26 1.91
C PHE A 110 7.49 14.82 2.44
N VAL A 111 6.64 13.99 3.03
CA VAL A 111 5.33 14.42 3.57
C VAL A 111 5.50 15.47 4.66
N ARG A 112 6.44 15.27 5.60
CA ARG A 112 6.77 16.25 6.65
C ARG A 112 7.30 17.55 6.05
N GLY A 113 8.16 17.44 5.02
CA GLY A 113 8.73 18.57 4.31
C GLY A 113 7.69 19.39 3.56
N LEU A 114 6.75 18.75 2.87
CA LEU A 114 5.64 19.46 2.20
C LEU A 114 4.80 20.28 3.20
N HIS A 115 4.56 19.75 4.38
CA HIS A 115 3.80 20.44 5.43
C HIS A 115 4.59 21.60 6.06
N ALA A 116 5.91 21.45 6.18
CA ALA A 116 6.78 22.46 6.79
C ALA A 116 7.18 23.59 5.84
N ALA A 117 7.05 23.39 4.53
CA ALA A 117 7.45 24.37 3.52
C ALA A 117 6.62 25.65 3.62
N ARG A 118 7.29 26.80 3.56
CA ARG A 118 6.72 28.14 3.77
C ARG A 118 6.50 28.89 2.47
N ASP A 119 7.12 28.45 1.39
CA ASP A 119 7.05 29.09 0.07
C ASP A 119 7.27 28.08 -1.07
N GLU A 120 7.06 28.55 -2.29
CA GLU A 120 7.20 27.75 -3.51
C GLU A 120 8.65 27.28 -3.80
N GLU A 121 9.66 27.94 -3.28
CA GLU A 121 11.06 27.53 -3.45
C GLU A 121 11.35 26.33 -2.55
N GLU A 122 10.92 26.39 -1.28
CA GLU A 122 11.02 25.29 -0.34
C GLU A 122 10.21 24.07 -0.82
N LEU A 123 8.97 24.26 -1.31
CA LEU A 123 8.15 23.19 -1.88
C LEU A 123 8.85 22.49 -3.06
N ARG A 124 9.45 23.27 -3.97
CA ARG A 124 10.20 22.69 -5.10
C ARG A 124 11.42 21.91 -4.65
N ALA A 125 12.14 22.41 -3.65
CA ALA A 125 13.31 21.71 -3.10
C ALA A 125 12.91 20.38 -2.44
N VAL A 126 11.82 20.34 -1.67
CA VAL A 126 11.29 19.13 -1.05
C VAL A 126 10.89 18.11 -2.11
N ARG A 127 10.16 18.52 -3.14
CA ARG A 127 9.74 17.63 -4.23
C ARG A 127 10.93 17.04 -5.00
N ALA A 128 11.88 17.88 -5.36
CA ALA A 128 13.08 17.43 -6.08
C ALA A 128 13.93 16.44 -5.25
N ALA A 129 14.04 16.65 -3.94
CA ALA A 129 14.78 15.75 -3.05
C ALA A 129 14.12 14.36 -2.94
N PHE A 130 12.79 14.31 -2.98
CA PHE A 130 12.02 13.07 -2.90
C PHE A 130 11.96 12.30 -4.22
N ASP A 131 12.23 12.90 -5.37
CA ASP A 131 12.01 12.32 -6.70
C ASP A 131 10.62 12.62 -7.30
N GLN A 132 10.00 13.71 -6.87
CA GLN A 132 8.82 14.25 -7.55
C GLN A 132 9.27 15.33 -8.53
N GLN A 133 9.64 14.90 -9.74
CA GLN A 133 10.16 15.82 -10.75
C GLN A 133 9.02 16.52 -11.49
N PRO A 134 9.10 17.83 -11.74
CA PRO A 134 8.08 18.54 -12.49
C PRO A 134 8.07 18.08 -13.95
N ALA A 135 6.89 17.78 -14.47
CA ALA A 135 6.68 17.41 -15.85
C ALA A 135 5.76 18.45 -16.51
N PRO A 136 6.25 19.30 -17.41
CA PRO A 136 5.45 20.34 -18.05
C PRO A 136 4.46 19.79 -19.06
N GLU A 137 4.71 18.57 -19.58
CA GLU A 137 3.89 17.85 -20.54
C GLU A 137 4.02 16.34 -20.36
N TYR A 138 3.10 15.57 -20.94
CA TYR A 138 3.15 14.13 -20.94
C TYR A 138 4.15 13.65 -22.00
N ALA A 139 5.39 13.45 -21.61
CA ALA A 139 6.48 13.18 -22.56
C ALA A 139 7.32 11.95 -22.22
N SER A 140 6.98 11.20 -21.18
CA SER A 140 7.81 10.07 -20.71
C SER A 140 6.96 8.92 -20.16
N GLY A 141 7.54 7.73 -20.23
CA GLY A 141 6.90 6.51 -19.78
C GLY A 141 5.83 5.98 -20.76
N ASP A 142 5.28 4.84 -20.45
CA ASP A 142 4.17 4.22 -21.17
C ASP A 142 2.94 4.17 -20.25
N PRO A 143 1.94 5.06 -20.45
CA PRO A 143 0.72 5.03 -19.64
C PRO A 143 -0.06 3.72 -19.79
N GLY A 144 0.19 2.92 -20.81
CA GLY A 144 -0.36 1.58 -20.96
C GLY A 144 0.08 0.59 -19.89
N LEU A 145 1.15 0.92 -19.14
CA LEU A 145 1.60 0.14 -17.98
C LEU A 145 0.88 0.50 -16.68
N VAL A 146 0.09 1.58 -16.67
CA VAL A 146 -0.74 1.93 -15.51
C VAL A 146 -1.82 0.87 -15.33
N VAL A 147 -1.94 0.37 -14.09
CA VAL A 147 -2.94 -0.64 -13.75
C VAL A 147 -4.03 -0.01 -12.91
N VAL A 148 -5.28 -0.15 -13.33
CA VAL A 148 -6.46 0.21 -12.55
C VAL A 148 -7.31 -1.04 -12.37
N ARG A 149 -7.55 -1.47 -11.14
CA ARG A 149 -8.34 -2.67 -10.81
C ARG A 149 -9.24 -2.42 -9.62
N ARG A 150 -10.44 -2.98 -9.68
CA ARG A 150 -11.38 -2.96 -8.56
C ARG A 150 -11.32 -4.27 -7.78
N ALA A 151 -11.15 -4.18 -6.47
CA ALA A 151 -11.20 -5.32 -5.56
C ALA A 151 -12.62 -5.88 -5.43
N GLY A 152 -12.71 -7.17 -5.07
CA GLY A 152 -14.01 -7.85 -4.92
C GLY A 152 -14.79 -8.08 -6.21
N GLY A 153 -14.29 -7.56 -7.35
CA GLY A 153 -14.89 -7.70 -8.67
C GLY A 153 -14.33 -8.87 -9.50
N ASP A 154 -14.63 -8.85 -10.80
CA ASP A 154 -14.06 -9.78 -11.79
C ASP A 154 -12.72 -9.26 -12.37
N GLU A 155 -12.24 -8.14 -11.91
CA GLU A 155 -10.99 -7.53 -12.30
C GLU A 155 -9.83 -8.13 -11.50
N GLY A 156 -8.71 -8.36 -12.14
CA GLY A 156 -7.58 -9.05 -11.54
C GLY A 156 -7.54 -10.54 -11.85
N GLU A 157 -6.40 -11.16 -11.54
CA GLU A 157 -6.17 -12.58 -11.79
C GLU A 157 -6.57 -13.41 -10.56
N LYS A 158 -7.57 -14.25 -10.73
CA LYS A 158 -8.04 -15.18 -9.67
C LYS A 158 -7.07 -16.35 -9.56
N ILE A 159 -6.31 -16.41 -8.48
CA ILE A 159 -5.41 -17.51 -8.16
C ILE A 159 -6.16 -18.63 -7.44
N THR A 160 -6.97 -18.25 -6.46
CA THR A 160 -7.85 -19.16 -5.72
C THR A 160 -9.24 -18.55 -5.66
N ASP A 161 -10.25 -19.31 -6.05
CA ASP A 161 -11.65 -18.89 -6.04
C ASP A 161 -12.53 -20.00 -5.46
N ARG A 162 -12.47 -20.15 -4.14
CA ARG A 162 -13.29 -21.07 -3.36
C ARG A 162 -14.21 -20.28 -2.42
N PRO A 163 -15.38 -20.84 -2.01
CA PRO A 163 -16.29 -20.14 -1.13
C PRO A 163 -15.68 -19.69 0.20
N ASP A 164 -14.71 -20.44 0.70
CA ASP A 164 -14.04 -20.23 1.99
C ASP A 164 -12.67 -19.57 1.87
N ARG A 165 -12.14 -19.39 0.65
CA ARG A 165 -10.83 -18.79 0.41
C ARG A 165 -10.71 -18.23 -1.01
N ARG A 166 -10.43 -16.94 -1.12
CA ARG A 166 -10.10 -16.29 -2.39
C ARG A 166 -8.77 -15.59 -2.30
N ALA A 167 -8.03 -15.63 -3.40
CA ALA A 167 -6.81 -14.87 -3.62
C ALA A 167 -6.85 -14.32 -5.04
N THR A 168 -6.79 -13.00 -5.18
CA THR A 168 -6.84 -12.29 -6.47
C THR A 168 -5.65 -11.36 -6.55
N VAL A 169 -4.84 -11.47 -7.60
CA VAL A 169 -3.77 -10.52 -7.89
C VAL A 169 -4.36 -9.34 -8.65
N LEU A 170 -4.21 -8.14 -8.10
CA LEU A 170 -4.69 -6.88 -8.70
C LEU A 170 -3.57 -6.19 -9.49
N VAL A 171 -2.36 -6.15 -8.94
CA VAL A 171 -1.15 -5.59 -9.55
C VAL A 171 -0.04 -6.61 -9.39
N ASP A 172 0.77 -6.81 -10.44
CA ASP A 172 1.95 -7.67 -10.43
C ASP A 172 3.07 -6.98 -11.21
N ALA A 173 3.88 -6.19 -10.50
CA ALA A 173 5.02 -5.45 -11.03
C ALA A 173 6.27 -5.77 -10.18
N ASP A 174 7.45 -5.42 -10.67
CA ASP A 174 8.70 -5.69 -9.96
C ASP A 174 8.80 -4.86 -8.66
N GLU A 175 8.31 -3.63 -8.68
CA GLU A 175 8.36 -2.71 -7.55
C GLU A 175 7.41 -3.11 -6.42
N LEU A 176 6.23 -3.62 -6.79
CA LEU A 176 5.25 -4.10 -5.83
C LEU A 176 4.23 -5.06 -6.47
N ILE A 177 3.72 -5.96 -5.68
CA ILE A 177 2.51 -6.72 -6.00
C ILE A 177 1.41 -6.36 -5.01
N VAL A 178 0.18 -6.21 -5.51
CA VAL A 178 -1.03 -6.04 -4.69
C VAL A 178 -1.95 -7.22 -4.92
N SER A 179 -2.26 -7.92 -3.84
CA SER A 179 -3.22 -9.03 -3.84
C SER A 179 -4.38 -8.73 -2.90
N GLU A 180 -5.55 -9.25 -3.21
CA GLU A 180 -6.69 -9.28 -2.30
C GLU A 180 -6.87 -10.71 -1.77
N PHE A 181 -6.96 -10.86 -0.45
CA PHE A 181 -7.24 -12.11 0.23
C PHE A 181 -8.58 -12.03 0.96
N ALA A 182 -9.43 -13.04 0.76
CA ALA A 182 -10.64 -13.23 1.52
C ALA A 182 -10.67 -14.66 2.10
N TYR A 183 -10.78 -14.73 3.42
CA TYR A 183 -10.72 -15.97 4.20
C TYR A 183 -12.01 -16.14 4.99
N GLY A 184 -12.66 -17.28 4.84
CA GLY A 184 -13.78 -17.68 5.68
C GLY A 184 -13.37 -17.88 7.15
N ALA A 185 -14.36 -18.04 8.01
CA ALA A 185 -14.14 -18.30 9.44
C ALA A 185 -13.25 -19.53 9.67
N GLY A 186 -12.27 -19.42 10.55
CA GLY A 186 -11.37 -20.50 10.95
C GLY A 186 -10.38 -20.95 9.86
N GLN A 187 -10.22 -20.18 8.79
CA GLN A 187 -9.29 -20.54 7.69
C GLN A 187 -7.84 -20.18 8.05
N ARG A 188 -6.95 -21.17 7.86
CA ARG A 188 -5.51 -20.96 8.02
C ARG A 188 -4.90 -20.21 6.83
N GLY A 189 -4.00 -19.31 7.12
CA GLY A 189 -3.15 -18.61 6.15
C GLY A 189 -1.75 -19.21 6.04
N ALA A 190 -0.72 -18.38 6.14
CA ALA A 190 0.68 -18.80 6.11
C ALA A 190 1.17 -19.15 7.53
N GLU A 191 1.91 -20.25 7.63
CA GLU A 191 2.66 -20.61 8.85
C GLU A 191 3.75 -19.56 9.12
N LEU A 192 4.33 -19.59 10.32
CA LEU A 192 5.38 -18.66 10.70
C LEU A 192 6.60 -18.80 9.76
N HIS A 193 7.01 -17.70 9.15
CA HIS A 193 8.10 -17.61 8.17
C HIS A 193 8.79 -16.24 8.23
N VAL A 194 9.88 -16.08 7.48
CA VAL A 194 10.56 -14.81 7.23
C VAL A 194 10.76 -14.58 5.75
N HIS A 195 10.77 -13.30 5.35
CA HIS A 195 11.26 -12.83 4.06
C HIS A 195 12.56 -12.06 4.28
N HIS A 196 13.56 -12.24 3.42
CA HIS A 196 14.85 -11.55 3.55
C HIS A 196 14.93 -10.30 2.67
N ASP A 197 14.29 -10.33 1.51
CA ASP A 197 14.50 -9.34 0.46
C ASP A 197 13.36 -8.33 0.30
N HIS A 198 12.25 -8.49 1.01
CA HIS A 198 11.07 -7.62 0.85
C HIS A 198 10.28 -7.45 2.15
N ALA A 199 9.50 -6.37 2.19
CA ALA A 199 8.49 -6.16 3.23
C ALA A 199 7.17 -6.79 2.82
N ASP A 200 6.46 -7.40 3.78
CA ASP A 200 5.09 -7.89 3.63
C ASP A 200 4.11 -6.99 4.38
N THR A 201 3.02 -6.61 3.74
CA THR A 201 2.07 -5.64 4.30
C THR A 201 0.65 -6.14 4.17
N PHE A 202 -0.12 -6.01 5.24
CA PHE A 202 -1.55 -6.29 5.25
C PHE A 202 -2.35 -5.04 5.61
N LEU A 203 -3.33 -4.71 4.78
CA LEU A 203 -4.40 -3.80 5.13
C LEU A 203 -5.68 -4.62 5.33
N VAL A 204 -6.11 -4.78 6.57
CA VAL A 204 -7.36 -5.48 6.89
C VAL A 204 -8.54 -4.55 6.61
N VAL A 205 -9.43 -4.95 5.70
CA VAL A 205 -10.59 -4.13 5.28
C VAL A 205 -11.92 -4.66 5.79
N GLU A 206 -12.00 -5.97 6.10
CA GLU A 206 -13.17 -6.58 6.71
C GLU A 206 -12.75 -7.66 7.73
N GLY A 207 -13.54 -7.80 8.79
CA GLY A 207 -13.31 -8.82 9.80
C GLY A 207 -12.04 -8.59 10.62
N GLU A 208 -11.32 -9.66 10.92
CA GLU A 208 -10.10 -9.64 11.73
C GLU A 208 -9.15 -10.74 11.26
N PHE A 209 -7.86 -10.43 11.13
CA PHE A 209 -6.79 -11.42 11.00
C PHE A 209 -5.98 -11.53 12.30
N SER A 210 -5.48 -12.72 12.57
CA SER A 210 -4.51 -13.01 13.62
C SER A 210 -3.13 -13.16 12.99
N PHE A 211 -2.21 -12.27 13.35
CA PHE A 211 -0.83 -12.32 12.87
C PHE A 211 0.04 -13.00 13.91
N ALA A 212 0.61 -14.16 13.58
CA ALA A 212 1.53 -14.88 14.45
C ALA A 212 2.87 -14.15 14.51
N LEU A 213 3.37 -13.90 15.71
CA LEU A 213 4.67 -13.32 16.00
C LEU A 213 5.36 -14.17 17.05
N ARG A 214 6.70 -14.04 17.19
CA ARG A 214 7.49 -14.75 18.21
C ARG A 214 6.92 -14.58 19.63
N ASP A 215 6.48 -13.36 19.97
CA ASP A 215 6.06 -13.00 21.33
C ASP A 215 4.55 -13.15 21.56
N GLY A 216 3.85 -13.81 20.65
CA GLY A 216 2.40 -14.03 20.66
C GLY A 216 1.67 -13.29 19.54
N PRO A 217 0.41 -13.64 19.28
CA PRO A 217 -0.31 -13.12 18.14
C PRO A 217 -0.71 -11.65 18.32
N LEU A 218 -0.68 -10.90 17.21
CA LEU A 218 -1.30 -9.58 17.07
C LEU A 218 -2.68 -9.75 16.42
N ARG A 219 -3.73 -9.19 17.02
CA ARG A 219 -5.06 -9.11 16.42
C ARG A 219 -5.20 -7.84 15.59
N GLY A 220 -5.46 -8.01 14.29
CA GLY A 220 -5.67 -6.91 13.35
C GLY A 220 -7.13 -6.87 12.88
N PRO A 221 -8.02 -6.10 13.54
CA PRO A 221 -9.37 -5.86 13.05
C PRO A 221 -9.37 -4.97 11.79
N ALA A 222 -10.52 -4.91 11.10
CA ALA A 222 -10.72 -3.99 9.98
C ALA A 222 -10.26 -2.56 10.30
N GLY A 223 -9.60 -1.92 9.35
CA GLY A 223 -8.93 -0.63 9.52
C GLY A 223 -7.51 -0.72 10.10
N THR A 224 -6.93 -1.92 10.21
CA THR A 224 -5.53 -2.09 10.64
C THR A 224 -4.62 -2.29 9.44
N LEU A 225 -3.53 -1.52 9.40
CA LEU A 225 -2.37 -1.74 8.53
C LEU A 225 -1.25 -2.38 9.36
N VAL A 226 -0.68 -3.47 8.87
CA VAL A 226 0.47 -4.15 9.49
C VAL A 226 1.55 -4.28 8.44
N VAL A 227 2.78 -3.83 8.74
CA VAL A 227 3.94 -3.93 7.84
C VAL A 227 5.03 -4.74 8.55
N PHE A 228 5.38 -5.87 7.98
CA PHE A 228 6.46 -6.74 8.40
C PHE A 228 7.71 -6.37 7.60
N PRO A 229 8.74 -5.79 8.23
CA PRO A 229 10.01 -5.56 7.55
C PRO A 229 10.72 -6.88 7.24
N PRO A 230 11.72 -6.88 6.33
CA PRO A 230 12.57 -8.04 6.12
C PRO A 230 13.09 -8.64 7.42
N ASP A 231 13.27 -9.96 7.44
CA ASP A 231 13.77 -10.76 8.56
C ASP A 231 12.86 -10.82 9.80
N LEU A 232 11.69 -10.20 9.80
CA LEU A 232 10.74 -10.32 10.90
C LEU A 232 9.87 -11.56 10.73
N ALA A 233 9.98 -12.52 11.66
CA ALA A 233 9.18 -13.73 11.64
C ALA A 233 7.68 -13.44 11.85
N HIS A 234 6.86 -13.86 10.90
CA HIS A 234 5.42 -13.65 10.92
C HIS A 234 4.66 -14.78 10.22
N GLY A 235 3.39 -14.85 10.49
CA GLY A 235 2.40 -15.68 9.81
C GLY A 235 1.02 -15.09 10.02
N PHE A 236 -0.01 -15.63 9.40
CA PHE A 236 -1.36 -15.11 9.59
C PHE A 236 -2.43 -16.17 9.41
N ASP A 237 -3.53 -15.97 10.11
CA ASP A 237 -4.73 -16.79 10.05
C ASP A 237 -5.99 -15.92 10.18
N ASN A 238 -7.12 -16.40 9.65
CA ASN A 238 -8.43 -15.98 10.14
C ASN A 238 -8.94 -17.02 11.12
N ASP A 239 -8.59 -16.93 12.39
CA ASP A 239 -9.06 -17.80 13.46
C ASP A 239 -10.34 -17.29 14.13
N SER A 240 -10.95 -16.24 13.58
CA SER A 240 -12.22 -15.67 14.04
C SER A 240 -13.43 -16.50 13.58
N ALA A 241 -14.61 -16.20 14.16
CA ALA A 241 -15.87 -16.83 13.78
C ALA A 241 -16.54 -16.19 12.55
N ALA A 242 -15.93 -15.16 11.94
CA ALA A 242 -16.45 -14.44 10.79
C ALA A 242 -15.46 -14.50 9.60
N ALA A 243 -15.93 -14.16 8.41
CA ALA A 243 -15.02 -13.96 7.28
C ALA A 243 -14.17 -12.69 7.47
N ALA A 244 -12.98 -12.71 6.89
CA ALA A 244 -12.06 -11.56 6.87
C ALA A 244 -11.53 -11.30 5.46
N ARG A 245 -11.24 -10.04 5.15
CA ARG A 245 -10.68 -9.61 3.88
C ARG A 245 -9.55 -8.60 4.11
N SER A 246 -8.47 -8.75 3.35
CA SER A 246 -7.32 -7.85 3.39
C SER A 246 -6.76 -7.62 2.00
N TYR A 247 -6.14 -6.45 1.80
CA TYR A 247 -5.09 -6.33 0.80
C TYR A 247 -3.79 -6.84 1.40
N ASN A 248 -2.99 -7.49 0.57
CA ASN A 248 -1.65 -7.93 0.89
C ASN A 248 -0.70 -7.40 -0.17
N LEU A 249 0.39 -6.76 0.26
CA LEU A 249 1.37 -6.13 -0.60
C LEU A 249 2.76 -6.62 -0.26
N HIS A 250 3.55 -7.00 -1.28
CA HIS A 250 4.98 -7.30 -1.13
C HIS A 250 5.80 -6.25 -1.89
N MET A 251 6.80 -5.65 -1.24
CA MET A 251 7.65 -4.61 -1.78
C MET A 251 9.12 -4.85 -1.45
N PRO A 252 9.96 -5.01 -2.47
CA PRO A 252 9.61 -5.31 -3.86
C PRO A 252 8.78 -6.58 -3.97
N SER A 253 8.22 -6.85 -5.16
CA SER A 253 7.38 -8.04 -5.42
C SER A 253 8.10 -9.37 -5.17
N SER A 254 9.43 -9.43 -5.38
CA SER A 254 10.29 -10.61 -5.17
C SER A 254 9.76 -11.89 -5.82
N GLY A 255 8.89 -11.75 -6.83
CA GLY A 255 8.29 -12.88 -7.54
C GLY A 255 7.13 -13.55 -6.81
N PHE A 256 6.46 -12.85 -5.89
CA PHE A 256 5.30 -13.37 -5.15
C PHE A 256 4.14 -13.77 -6.06
N GLY A 257 3.90 -13.03 -7.16
CA GLY A 257 2.88 -13.39 -8.13
C GLY A 257 3.11 -14.77 -8.74
N ASP A 258 4.34 -15.09 -9.11
CA ASP A 258 4.69 -16.43 -9.63
C ASP A 258 4.64 -17.51 -8.53
N TYR A 259 4.96 -17.16 -7.28
CA TYR A 259 4.76 -18.06 -6.15
C TYR A 259 3.28 -18.41 -5.96
N LEU A 260 2.39 -17.44 -5.98
CA LEU A 260 0.95 -17.66 -5.87
C LEU A 260 0.40 -18.55 -7.01
N ARG A 261 0.98 -18.43 -8.21
CA ARG A 261 0.64 -19.28 -9.38
C ARG A 261 1.28 -20.66 -9.35
N GLY A 262 2.09 -20.97 -8.33
CA GLY A 262 2.83 -22.22 -8.21
C GLY A 262 4.01 -22.35 -9.19
N ARG A 263 4.53 -21.26 -9.70
CA ARG A 263 5.63 -21.23 -10.68
C ARG A 263 7.00 -20.93 -10.07
N ASN A 264 7.04 -20.36 -8.87
CA ASN A 264 8.27 -20.00 -8.14
C ASN A 264 8.40 -20.76 -6.82
N PRO A 265 8.91 -22.01 -6.82
CA PRO A 265 9.07 -22.77 -5.59
C PRO A 265 10.21 -22.25 -4.70
N GLY A 266 11.06 -21.37 -5.23
CA GLY A 266 12.18 -20.72 -4.50
C GLY A 266 11.85 -19.28 -4.10
N PHE A 267 10.57 -18.94 -3.93
CA PHE A 267 10.18 -17.64 -3.41
C PHE A 267 10.85 -17.38 -2.06
N ASP A 268 11.17 -16.12 -1.80
CA ASP A 268 11.79 -15.64 -0.55
C ASP A 268 10.85 -15.80 0.66
N GLN A 269 10.66 -17.08 1.05
CA GLN A 269 9.88 -17.48 2.23
C GLN A 269 10.64 -18.62 2.91
N HIS A 270 11.18 -18.36 4.09
CA HIS A 270 12.09 -19.24 4.80
C HIS A 270 11.58 -19.57 6.20
N ASP A 271 12.06 -20.69 6.75
CA ASP A 271 11.83 -20.99 8.16
C ASP A 271 12.45 -19.90 9.05
N PRO A 272 11.78 -19.50 10.13
CA PRO A 272 12.33 -18.50 11.04
C PRO A 272 13.67 -18.98 11.63
N PRO A 273 14.65 -18.08 11.80
CA PRO A 273 15.91 -18.45 12.46
C PRO A 273 15.66 -18.87 13.92
N PRO A 274 16.53 -19.75 14.49
CA PRO A 274 16.32 -20.29 15.84
C PRO A 274 16.25 -19.25 16.97
N ASP A 275 16.86 -18.08 16.77
CA ASP A 275 16.81 -16.94 17.70
C ASP A 275 15.58 -16.07 17.51
N GLY A 276 14.72 -16.38 16.51
CA GLY A 276 13.48 -15.66 16.20
C GLY A 276 13.65 -14.45 15.30
N GLY A 277 14.85 -14.18 14.77
CA GLY A 277 15.09 -13.09 13.81
C GLY A 277 14.97 -11.69 14.41
N VAL A 278 14.52 -10.74 13.58
CA VAL A 278 14.33 -9.35 13.98
C VAL A 278 13.30 -9.24 15.12
N ASP A 279 13.55 -8.30 16.04
CA ASP A 279 12.66 -8.07 17.19
C ASP A 279 11.26 -7.60 16.73
N PRO A 280 10.18 -8.17 17.29
CA PRO A 280 8.83 -7.75 16.94
C PRO A 280 8.51 -6.25 17.13
N SER A 281 9.33 -5.50 17.86
CA SER A 281 9.20 -4.03 17.96
C SER A 281 9.50 -3.30 16.65
N ALA A 282 10.14 -3.97 15.67
CA ALA A 282 10.33 -3.43 14.32
C ALA A 282 9.04 -3.46 13.47
N LEU A 283 8.03 -4.22 13.91
CA LEU A 283 6.73 -4.25 13.26
C LEU A 283 6.07 -2.86 13.27
N THR A 284 5.58 -2.45 12.13
CA THR A 284 4.64 -1.32 12.06
C THR A 284 3.21 -1.86 12.09
N ALA A 285 2.45 -1.53 13.14
CA ALA A 285 1.04 -1.86 13.25
C ALA A 285 0.28 -0.57 13.60
N VAL A 286 -0.53 -0.09 12.66
CA VAL A 286 -1.23 1.19 12.80
C VAL A 286 -2.71 1.06 12.45
N ARG A 287 -3.51 1.92 13.09
CA ARG A 287 -4.93 2.05 12.78
C ARG A 287 -5.13 3.18 11.78
N LEU A 288 -5.90 2.90 10.75
CA LEU A 288 -6.41 3.93 9.88
C LEU A 288 -7.38 4.83 10.67
N SER A 289 -7.35 6.12 10.37
CA SER A 289 -8.28 7.05 10.99
C SER A 289 -9.72 6.71 10.60
N GLY A 290 -10.61 6.62 11.58
CA GLY A 290 -12.03 6.29 11.41
C GLY A 290 -12.84 7.40 10.72
#